data_cf8ad54ab0734ee29dad9c13368df239
#
_entry.id   cf8ad54ab0734ee29dad9c13368df239
#
_cell.length_a   1.000
_cell.length_b   1.000
_cell.length_c   1.000
_cell.angle_alpha   90.00
_cell.angle_beta   90.00
_cell.angle_gamma   90.00
#
_symmetry.space_group_name_H-M   'P 1'
#
loop_
_entity.id
_entity.type
_entity.pdbx_description
1 polymer ?
#
loop_
_entity_poly.entity_id
_entity_poly.type
_entity_poly.pdbx_seq_one_letter_code
_entity_poly.pdbx_strand_id
1 'polypeptide(L)'
;MQKPVSIHLSSYGREIDGESHLIELIEAIHPIDGISRIRLGSLEPRIITEEFVGRLKKLHKVCPHFHLSLQSGCEETLKRMNRHYTPEEYYEKCKLLRAAFENPAITTDVIVGFPGETDEEFDKTRQFLEKVHFYEMHIFRYSRRKGTRADKMENQIPEETKAQRSGILSSLESQMTKEFRTKWTGACVKVLLEERQEINGVSYMVGHTPEYIKCAVETDAP
;
A
#
# COMPACT_ATOMS: atom_id res chain seq x y z
N MET A 1 27.10 -5.22 -7.35
CA MET A 1 26.26 -6.29 -6.80
C MET A 1 24.80 -5.91 -7.07
N GLN A 2 24.12 -6.56 -8.03
CA GLN A 2 22.72 -6.28 -8.34
C GLN A 2 21.87 -6.83 -7.17
N LYS A 3 21.09 -5.94 -6.54
CA LYS A 3 20.05 -6.35 -5.58
C LYS A 3 18.96 -7.07 -6.39
N PRO A 4 18.58 -8.30 -6.07
CA PRO A 4 17.41 -8.91 -6.71
C PRO A 4 16.18 -8.12 -6.29
N VAL A 5 15.60 -7.38 -7.23
CA VAL A 5 14.31 -6.72 -7.05
C VAL A 5 13.26 -7.75 -7.41
N SER A 6 12.70 -8.43 -6.40
CA SER A 6 11.50 -9.23 -6.61
C SER A 6 10.32 -8.29 -6.78
N ILE A 7 9.72 -8.29 -7.97
CA ILE A 7 8.55 -7.47 -8.30
C ILE A 7 7.29 -8.00 -7.57
N HIS A 8 7.31 -9.26 -7.11
CA HIS A 8 6.20 -9.91 -6.41
C HIS A 8 6.69 -10.61 -5.14
N LEU A 9 6.78 -9.88 -4.02
CA LEU A 9 7.16 -10.45 -2.73
C LEU A 9 6.30 -11.67 -2.34
N SER A 10 5.01 -11.60 -2.60
CA SER A 10 4.05 -12.67 -2.32
C SER A 10 4.28 -13.97 -3.09
N SER A 11 5.17 -13.96 -4.08
CA SER A 11 5.53 -15.15 -4.87
C SER A 11 6.90 -15.72 -4.48
N TYR A 12 7.57 -15.14 -3.48
CA TYR A 12 8.89 -15.61 -3.07
C TYR A 12 8.83 -17.07 -2.62
N GLY A 13 9.68 -17.89 -3.19
CA GLY A 13 9.82 -19.33 -2.87
C GLY A 13 8.78 -20.25 -3.54
N ARG A 14 7.79 -19.73 -4.28
CA ARG A 14 6.77 -20.56 -4.94
C ARG A 14 7.31 -21.53 -5.97
N GLU A 15 8.48 -21.27 -6.51
CA GLU A 15 9.19 -22.17 -7.42
C GLU A 15 9.66 -23.46 -6.75
N ILE A 16 9.69 -23.53 -5.42
CA ILE A 16 10.16 -24.68 -4.66
C ILE A 16 9.06 -25.74 -4.54
N ASP A 17 7.87 -25.35 -4.09
CA ASP A 17 6.75 -26.26 -3.75
C ASP A 17 5.38 -25.70 -4.09
N GLY A 18 5.30 -24.52 -4.70
CA GLY A 18 4.06 -23.83 -5.03
C GLY A 18 3.54 -22.88 -3.94
N GLU A 19 4.14 -22.90 -2.74
CA GLU A 19 3.76 -22.07 -1.60
C GLU A 19 4.65 -20.82 -1.49
N SER A 20 4.17 -19.79 -0.80
CA SER A 20 4.96 -18.58 -0.55
C SER A 20 5.81 -18.78 0.70
N HIS A 21 7.12 -18.64 0.56
CA HIS A 21 8.09 -18.71 1.66
C HIS A 21 8.52 -17.32 2.16
N LEU A 22 7.70 -16.31 1.95
CA LEU A 22 8.05 -14.94 2.35
C LEU A 22 8.23 -14.81 3.87
N ILE A 23 7.39 -15.48 4.67
CA ILE A 23 7.47 -15.36 6.13
C ILE A 23 8.75 -16.02 6.66
N GLU A 24 9.17 -17.16 6.09
CA GLU A 24 10.45 -17.83 6.41
C GLU A 24 11.64 -16.93 6.11
N LEU A 25 11.60 -16.22 4.97
CA LEU A 25 12.63 -15.24 4.63
C LEU A 25 12.68 -14.10 5.65
N ILE A 26 11.54 -13.55 6.04
CA ILE A 26 11.49 -12.45 7.03
C ILE A 26 12.02 -12.92 8.39
N GLU A 27 11.64 -14.12 8.82
CA GLU A 27 12.13 -14.75 10.06
C GLU A 27 13.65 -14.99 10.02
N ALA A 28 14.20 -15.40 8.87
CA ALA A 28 15.63 -15.59 8.69
C ALA A 28 16.43 -14.27 8.71
N ILE A 29 15.84 -13.18 8.18
CA ILE A 29 16.45 -11.86 8.17
C ILE A 29 16.35 -11.16 9.54
N HIS A 30 15.28 -11.40 10.28
CA HIS A 30 14.98 -10.72 11.53
C HIS A 30 16.11 -10.79 12.57
N PRO A 31 16.81 -11.92 12.83
CA PRO A 31 17.88 -12.00 13.83
C PRO A 31 19.20 -11.37 13.38
N ILE A 32 19.36 -11.01 12.11
CA ILE A 32 20.63 -10.48 11.60
C ILE A 32 20.98 -9.17 12.31
N ASP A 33 22.20 -9.10 12.85
CA ASP A 33 22.72 -7.90 13.48
C ASP A 33 22.93 -6.79 12.44
N GLY A 34 22.68 -5.52 12.88
CA GLY A 34 22.78 -4.35 12.01
C GLY A 34 21.51 -4.06 11.20
N ILE A 35 20.56 -5.01 11.10
CA ILE A 35 19.23 -4.74 10.54
C ILE A 35 18.33 -4.21 11.65
N SER A 36 17.94 -2.93 11.54
CA SER A 36 17.08 -2.27 12.52
C SER A 36 15.60 -2.30 12.15
N ARG A 37 15.27 -2.31 10.87
CA ARG A 37 13.89 -2.28 10.34
C ARG A 37 13.75 -3.17 9.12
N ILE A 38 12.62 -3.85 9.02
CA ILE A 38 12.22 -4.64 7.85
C ILE A 38 10.89 -4.05 7.37
N ARG A 39 10.90 -3.41 6.20
CA ARG A 39 9.70 -2.90 5.55
C ARG A 39 9.34 -3.76 4.35
N LEU A 40 8.09 -4.19 4.30
CA LEU A 40 7.57 -4.98 3.19
C LEU A 40 7.11 -4.04 2.06
N GLY A 41 7.43 -4.40 0.83
CA GLY A 41 6.90 -3.75 -0.37
C GLY A 41 5.47 -4.20 -0.66
N SER A 42 5.07 -4.14 -1.94
CA SER A 42 3.71 -4.53 -2.36
C SER A 42 3.42 -6.00 -2.05
N LEU A 43 2.31 -6.22 -1.34
CA LEU A 43 1.81 -7.54 -0.99
C LEU A 43 0.49 -7.81 -1.73
N GLU A 44 0.31 -9.06 -2.14
CA GLU A 44 -1.00 -9.52 -2.59
C GLU A 44 -1.89 -9.83 -1.38
N PRO A 45 -3.20 -9.49 -1.41
CA PRO A 45 -4.11 -9.74 -0.30
C PRO A 45 -4.14 -11.21 0.16
N ARG A 46 -3.92 -12.16 -0.76
CA ARG A 46 -4.02 -13.60 -0.48
C ARG A 46 -3.01 -14.13 0.55
N ILE A 47 -1.81 -13.52 0.65
CA ILE A 47 -0.83 -13.98 1.62
C ILE A 47 -1.14 -13.54 3.05
N ILE A 48 -2.05 -12.57 3.23
CA ILE A 48 -2.46 -12.09 4.54
C ILE A 48 -3.43 -13.10 5.15
N THR A 49 -2.88 -14.12 5.77
CA THR A 49 -3.61 -15.15 6.54
C THR A 49 -3.40 -14.94 8.03
N GLU A 50 -4.24 -15.55 8.87
CA GLU A 50 -4.07 -15.52 10.33
C GLU A 50 -2.69 -16.06 10.73
N GLU A 51 -2.24 -17.15 10.10
CA GLU A 51 -0.92 -17.74 10.32
C GLU A 51 0.19 -16.75 9.97
N PHE A 52 0.19 -16.20 8.75
CA PHE A 52 1.19 -15.23 8.28
C PHE A 52 1.26 -14.03 9.23
N VAL A 53 0.12 -13.42 9.56
CA VAL A 53 0.03 -12.25 10.44
C VAL A 53 0.46 -12.60 11.87
N GLY A 54 0.07 -13.78 12.38
CA GLY A 54 0.46 -14.27 13.70
C GLY A 54 1.97 -14.51 13.86
N ARG A 55 2.64 -14.99 12.80
CA ARG A 55 4.11 -15.11 12.75
C ARG A 55 4.76 -13.72 12.61
N LEU A 56 4.25 -12.89 11.70
CA LEU A 56 4.79 -11.55 11.43
C LEU A 56 4.74 -10.64 12.67
N LYS A 57 3.66 -10.71 13.47
CA LYS A 57 3.50 -9.93 14.72
C LYS A 57 4.61 -10.17 15.73
N LYS A 58 5.24 -11.35 15.73
CA LYS A 58 6.33 -11.69 16.65
C LYS A 58 7.67 -11.04 16.27
N LEU A 59 7.77 -10.49 15.08
CA LEU A 59 9.00 -9.96 14.49
C LEU A 59 9.08 -8.44 14.69
N HIS A 60 9.64 -8.01 15.81
CA HIS A 60 9.65 -6.61 16.26
C HIS A 60 10.39 -5.62 15.34
N LYS A 61 11.25 -6.12 14.41
CA LYS A 61 11.91 -5.27 13.40
C LYS A 61 11.00 -5.00 12.19
N VAL A 62 9.88 -5.72 12.04
CA VAL A 62 8.93 -5.51 10.96
C VAL A 62 8.17 -4.21 11.20
N CYS A 63 8.23 -3.31 10.22
CA CYS A 63 7.51 -2.05 10.25
C CYS A 63 6.01 -2.28 10.09
N PRO A 64 5.14 -1.66 10.91
CA PRO A 64 3.69 -1.78 10.78
C PRO A 64 3.16 -0.90 9.61
N HIS A 65 3.75 -1.10 8.44
CA HIS A 65 3.39 -0.47 7.17
C HIS A 65 3.17 -1.57 6.13
N PHE A 66 1.97 -1.62 5.56
CA PHE A 66 1.57 -2.67 4.63
C PHE A 66 0.96 -2.07 3.36
N HIS A 67 1.66 -2.24 2.26
CA HIS A 67 1.12 -1.88 0.96
C HIS A 67 0.41 -3.10 0.35
N LEU A 68 -0.93 -3.05 0.32
CA LEU A 68 -1.78 -4.09 -0.25
C LEU A 68 -2.39 -3.60 -1.56
N SER A 69 -2.07 -4.23 -2.68
CA SER A 69 -2.59 -3.83 -4.01
C SER A 69 -4.08 -4.17 -4.15
N LEU A 70 -4.95 -3.16 -4.12
CA LEU A 70 -6.41 -3.29 -4.27
C LEU A 70 -6.85 -3.20 -5.74
N GLN A 71 -6.41 -2.17 -6.43
CA GLN A 71 -6.73 -1.78 -7.80
C GLN A 71 -8.13 -1.18 -7.99
N SER A 72 -9.20 -1.76 -7.42
CA SER A 72 -10.56 -1.24 -7.44
C SER A 72 -11.35 -1.76 -6.23
N GLY A 73 -12.28 -0.99 -5.71
CA GLY A 73 -13.22 -1.41 -4.66
C GLY A 73 -14.54 -1.98 -5.21
N CYS A 74 -14.65 -2.18 -6.53
CA CYS A 74 -15.81 -2.75 -7.19
C CYS A 74 -15.49 -4.15 -7.74
N GLU A 75 -16.29 -5.14 -7.37
CA GLU A 75 -16.07 -6.54 -7.75
C GLU A 75 -16.11 -6.73 -9.27
N GLU A 76 -17.05 -6.10 -9.96
CA GLU A 76 -17.19 -6.18 -11.42
C GLU A 76 -15.97 -5.64 -12.13
N THR A 77 -15.41 -4.53 -11.64
CA THR A 77 -14.17 -3.95 -12.17
C THR A 77 -12.98 -4.85 -11.88
N LEU A 78 -12.86 -5.41 -10.66
CA LEU A 78 -11.80 -6.37 -10.31
C LEU A 78 -11.83 -7.61 -11.22
N LYS A 79 -13.01 -8.16 -11.51
CA LYS A 79 -13.17 -9.29 -12.44
C LYS A 79 -12.68 -8.92 -13.85
N ARG A 80 -13.01 -7.73 -14.35
CA ARG A 80 -12.50 -7.26 -15.64
C ARG A 80 -10.98 -7.08 -15.64
N MET A 81 -10.40 -6.66 -14.52
CA MET A 81 -8.95 -6.56 -14.30
C MET A 81 -8.26 -7.92 -14.11
N ASN A 82 -9.02 -9.02 -14.15
CA ASN A 82 -8.55 -10.38 -13.86
C ASN A 82 -7.96 -10.52 -12.44
N ARG A 83 -8.57 -9.85 -11.46
CA ARG A 83 -8.23 -10.01 -10.05
C ARG A 83 -9.09 -11.13 -9.45
N HIS A 84 -8.48 -11.93 -8.57
CA HIS A 84 -9.08 -13.15 -8.02
C HIS A 84 -9.38 -13.00 -6.52
N TYR A 85 -9.83 -11.83 -6.12
CA TYR A 85 -10.32 -11.50 -4.78
C TYR A 85 -11.48 -10.52 -4.90
N THR A 86 -12.35 -10.52 -3.89
CA THR A 86 -13.44 -9.55 -3.75
C THR A 86 -13.03 -8.38 -2.84
N PRO A 87 -13.75 -7.25 -2.89
CA PRO A 87 -13.56 -6.16 -1.93
C PRO A 87 -13.74 -6.64 -0.47
N GLU A 88 -14.69 -7.50 -0.20
CA GLU A 88 -14.96 -8.06 1.12
C GLU A 88 -13.78 -8.90 1.63
N GLU A 89 -13.25 -9.81 0.82
CA GLU A 89 -12.06 -10.59 1.15
C GLU A 89 -10.87 -9.67 1.44
N TYR A 90 -10.68 -8.63 0.63
CA TYR A 90 -9.63 -7.64 0.85
C TYR A 90 -9.82 -6.91 2.18
N TYR A 91 -11.04 -6.50 2.51
CA TYR A 91 -11.34 -5.82 3.76
C TYR A 91 -11.04 -6.69 4.99
N GLU A 92 -11.35 -8.00 4.94
CA GLU A 92 -10.99 -8.93 6.01
C GLU A 92 -9.47 -8.97 6.23
N LYS A 93 -8.65 -8.90 5.15
CA LYS A 93 -7.19 -8.82 5.29
C LYS A 93 -6.74 -7.55 5.99
N CYS A 94 -7.36 -6.42 5.69
CA CYS A 94 -7.09 -5.16 6.40
C CYS A 94 -7.47 -5.26 7.89
N LYS A 95 -8.59 -5.92 8.22
CA LYS A 95 -8.99 -6.15 9.62
C LYS A 95 -8.00 -7.04 10.38
N LEU A 96 -7.49 -8.11 9.75
CA LEU A 96 -6.47 -8.96 10.36
C LEU A 96 -5.22 -8.18 10.73
N LEU A 97 -4.73 -7.32 9.82
CA LEU A 97 -3.58 -6.48 10.11
C LEU A 97 -3.84 -5.47 11.23
N ARG A 98 -5.03 -4.84 11.24
CA ARG A 98 -5.41 -3.88 12.30
C ARG A 98 -5.61 -4.54 13.66
N ALA A 99 -6.02 -5.80 13.71
CA ALA A 99 -6.13 -6.56 14.94
C ALA A 99 -4.77 -6.99 15.49
N ALA A 100 -3.78 -7.17 14.63
CA ALA A 100 -2.46 -7.65 15.00
C ALA A 100 -1.47 -6.55 15.37
N PHE A 101 -1.57 -5.39 14.70
CA PHE A 101 -0.63 -4.28 14.86
C PHE A 101 -1.36 -3.02 15.38
N GLU A 102 -0.68 -2.27 16.21
CA GLU A 102 -1.19 -1.00 16.71
C GLU A 102 -1.06 0.08 15.61
N ASN A 103 -2.19 0.68 15.23
CA ASN A 103 -2.26 1.75 14.21
C ASN A 103 -1.45 1.48 12.93
N PRO A 104 -1.57 0.30 12.28
CA PRO A 104 -0.76 0.01 11.09
C PRO A 104 -1.12 0.94 9.95
N ALA A 105 -0.10 1.42 9.25
CA ALA A 105 -0.27 2.16 8.02
C ALA A 105 -0.60 1.20 6.88
N ILE A 106 -1.83 1.20 6.40
CA ILE A 106 -2.25 0.42 5.24
C ILE A 106 -2.32 1.36 4.04
N THR A 107 -1.56 1.04 3.00
CA THR A 107 -1.53 1.80 1.74
C THR A 107 -1.93 0.92 0.57
N THR A 108 -2.33 1.53 -0.55
CA THR A 108 -2.80 0.78 -1.70
C THR A 108 -2.61 1.51 -3.03
N ASP A 109 -2.73 0.76 -4.12
CA ASP A 109 -2.89 1.29 -5.48
C ASP A 109 -4.35 1.21 -5.91
N VAL A 110 -4.84 2.26 -6.59
CA VAL A 110 -6.18 2.33 -7.18
C VAL A 110 -6.08 2.81 -8.62
N ILE A 111 -6.76 2.12 -9.52
CA ILE A 111 -6.85 2.50 -10.94
C ILE A 111 -8.28 3.00 -11.22
N VAL A 112 -8.41 4.23 -11.71
CA VAL A 112 -9.68 4.80 -12.16
C VAL A 112 -9.79 4.78 -13.67
N GLY A 113 -11.01 4.62 -14.17
CA GLY A 113 -11.30 4.63 -15.60
C GLY A 113 -10.79 3.40 -16.34
N PHE A 114 -10.78 2.25 -15.70
CA PHE A 114 -10.57 0.98 -16.39
C PHE A 114 -11.67 0.75 -17.43
N PRO A 115 -11.42 0.10 -18.58
CA PRO A 115 -12.43 -0.10 -19.61
C PRO A 115 -13.73 -0.69 -19.05
N GLY A 116 -14.85 -0.05 -19.37
CA GLY A 116 -16.18 -0.41 -18.93
C GLY A 116 -16.53 -0.02 -17.49
N GLU A 117 -15.70 0.75 -16.77
CA GLU A 117 -16.03 1.25 -15.44
C GLU A 117 -17.17 2.28 -15.52
N THR A 118 -18.34 1.96 -14.96
CA THR A 118 -19.49 2.88 -14.88
C THR A 118 -19.37 3.85 -13.72
N ASP A 119 -20.26 4.84 -13.64
CA ASP A 119 -20.28 5.78 -12.52
C ASP A 119 -20.70 5.09 -11.21
N GLU A 120 -21.61 4.10 -11.30
CA GLU A 120 -22.00 3.29 -10.14
C GLU A 120 -20.84 2.41 -9.63
N GLU A 121 -20.03 1.85 -10.53
CA GLU A 121 -18.86 1.06 -10.16
C GLU A 121 -17.76 1.92 -9.54
N PHE A 122 -17.57 3.13 -10.07
CA PHE A 122 -16.67 4.11 -9.47
C PHE A 122 -17.16 4.54 -8.08
N ASP A 123 -18.46 4.78 -7.90
CA ASP A 123 -19.02 5.16 -6.59
C ASP A 123 -18.88 4.01 -5.57
N LYS A 124 -19.13 2.75 -5.96
CA LYS A 124 -18.82 1.57 -5.13
C LYS A 124 -17.35 1.55 -4.69
N THR A 125 -16.43 1.86 -5.63
CA THR A 125 -14.99 1.95 -5.31
C THR A 125 -14.73 3.04 -4.30
N ARG A 126 -15.27 4.25 -4.48
CA ARG A 126 -15.11 5.38 -3.55
C ARG A 126 -15.61 5.02 -2.15
N GLN A 127 -16.84 4.49 -2.03
CA GLN A 127 -17.43 4.06 -0.75
C GLN A 127 -16.58 2.97 -0.07
N PHE A 128 -16.05 2.04 -0.84
CA PHE A 128 -15.18 0.99 -0.31
C PHE A 128 -13.86 1.58 0.24
N LEU A 129 -13.25 2.53 -0.45
CA LEU A 129 -12.04 3.21 0.00
C LEU A 129 -12.28 3.99 1.30
N GLU A 130 -13.42 4.69 1.42
CA GLU A 130 -13.86 5.35 2.65
C GLU A 130 -14.02 4.33 3.80
N LYS A 131 -14.67 3.19 3.53
CA LYS A 131 -14.86 2.10 4.52
C LYS A 131 -13.54 1.51 5.01
N VAL A 132 -12.59 1.26 4.10
CA VAL A 132 -11.26 0.71 4.47
C VAL A 132 -10.45 1.74 5.23
N HIS A 133 -10.52 3.01 4.87
CA HIS A 133 -9.82 4.11 5.51
C HIS A 133 -8.29 3.93 5.48
N PHE A 134 -7.71 4.05 4.29
CA PHE A 134 -6.27 3.89 4.05
C PHE A 134 -5.46 5.06 4.64
N TYR A 135 -4.18 4.80 4.93
CA TYR A 135 -3.22 5.87 5.22
C TYR A 135 -2.88 6.66 3.95
N GLU A 136 -2.46 5.98 2.90
CA GLU A 136 -2.14 6.60 1.60
C GLU A 136 -2.65 5.72 0.45
N MET A 137 -3.01 6.37 -0.66
CA MET A 137 -3.42 5.68 -1.88
C MET A 137 -2.69 6.26 -3.09
N HIS A 138 -2.08 5.38 -3.89
CA HIS A 138 -1.56 5.77 -5.20
C HIS A 138 -2.67 5.64 -6.23
N ILE A 139 -3.15 6.76 -6.74
CA ILE A 139 -4.28 6.82 -7.67
C ILE A 139 -3.77 6.98 -9.09
N PHE A 140 -4.04 5.97 -9.92
CA PHE A 140 -3.62 5.92 -11.31
C PHE A 140 -4.84 6.03 -12.22
N ARG A 141 -4.75 6.92 -13.22
CA ARG A 141 -5.65 6.88 -14.36
C ARG A 141 -5.26 5.72 -15.25
N TYR A 142 -6.21 4.88 -15.65
CA TYR A 142 -5.91 3.79 -16.58
C TYR A 142 -5.29 4.34 -17.87
N SER A 143 -4.14 3.80 -18.22
CA SER A 143 -3.42 4.13 -19.46
C SER A 143 -3.39 2.90 -20.38
N ARG A 144 -3.82 3.07 -21.61
CA ARG A 144 -3.79 2.01 -22.63
C ARG A 144 -2.36 1.58 -22.91
N ARG A 145 -2.12 0.28 -22.83
CA ARG A 145 -0.83 -0.32 -23.21
C ARG A 145 -1.07 -1.24 -24.38
N LYS A 146 -0.54 -0.88 -25.55
CA LYS A 146 -0.67 -1.63 -26.79
C LYS A 146 -0.34 -3.12 -26.59
N GLY A 147 -1.23 -3.98 -27.09
CA GLY A 147 -1.06 -5.44 -27.04
C GLY A 147 -1.60 -6.12 -25.77
N THR A 148 -2.05 -5.36 -24.76
CA THR A 148 -2.69 -5.95 -23.58
C THR A 148 -4.15 -6.31 -23.86
N ARG A 149 -4.73 -7.20 -23.02
CA ARG A 149 -6.17 -7.52 -23.08
C ARG A 149 -7.02 -6.26 -22.87
N ALA A 150 -6.67 -5.43 -21.89
CA ALA A 150 -7.40 -4.20 -21.57
C ALA A 150 -7.33 -3.15 -22.71
N ASP A 151 -6.27 -3.12 -23.49
CA ASP A 151 -6.17 -2.26 -24.68
C ASP A 151 -7.22 -2.60 -25.74
N LYS A 152 -7.61 -3.88 -25.85
CA LYS A 152 -8.58 -4.39 -26.80
C LYS A 152 -10.03 -4.37 -26.30
N MET A 153 -10.24 -4.01 -25.03
CA MET A 153 -11.59 -3.91 -24.46
C MET A 153 -12.35 -2.75 -25.08
N GLU A 154 -13.63 -2.97 -25.31
CA GLU A 154 -14.58 -1.90 -25.65
C GLU A 154 -14.84 -0.98 -24.45
N ASN A 155 -15.60 0.08 -24.68
CA ASN A 155 -16.00 1.05 -23.63
C ASN A 155 -14.82 1.66 -22.87
N GLN A 156 -13.82 2.10 -23.62
CA GLN A 156 -12.70 2.90 -23.08
C GLN A 156 -13.23 4.20 -22.48
N ILE A 157 -12.80 4.52 -21.28
CA ILE A 157 -13.26 5.70 -20.55
C ILE A 157 -12.54 6.94 -21.05
N PRO A 158 -13.24 8.08 -21.31
CA PRO A 158 -12.63 9.34 -21.71
C PRO A 158 -11.62 9.86 -20.68
N GLU A 159 -10.58 10.55 -21.14
CA GLU A 159 -9.55 11.11 -20.26
C GLU A 159 -10.09 12.15 -19.27
N GLU A 160 -11.10 12.92 -19.70
CA GLU A 160 -11.79 13.88 -18.82
C GLU A 160 -12.47 13.18 -17.63
N THR A 161 -13.21 12.10 -17.87
CA THR A 161 -13.83 11.29 -16.83
C THR A 161 -12.80 10.68 -15.89
N LYS A 162 -11.69 10.17 -16.43
CA LYS A 162 -10.58 9.64 -15.61
C LYS A 162 -9.96 10.74 -14.74
N ALA A 163 -9.77 11.95 -15.30
CA ALA A 163 -9.23 13.08 -14.56
C ALA A 163 -10.16 13.49 -13.41
N GLN A 164 -11.47 13.57 -13.66
CA GLN A 164 -12.48 13.88 -12.65
C GLN A 164 -12.49 12.83 -11.52
N ARG A 165 -12.55 11.54 -11.87
CA ARG A 165 -12.54 10.44 -10.89
C ARG A 165 -11.24 10.43 -10.07
N SER A 166 -10.09 10.65 -10.72
CA SER A 166 -8.81 10.78 -10.04
C SER A 166 -8.79 11.95 -9.05
N GLY A 167 -9.35 13.10 -9.42
CA GLY A 167 -9.46 14.28 -8.54
C GLY A 167 -10.30 14.00 -7.29
N ILE A 168 -11.45 13.33 -7.46
CA ILE A 168 -12.32 12.93 -6.34
C ILE A 168 -11.56 12.03 -5.34
N LEU A 169 -10.89 10.98 -5.86
CA LEU A 169 -10.15 10.07 -4.98
C LEU A 169 -8.90 10.71 -4.35
N SER A 170 -8.24 11.66 -5.05
CA SER A 170 -7.11 12.40 -4.48
C SER A 170 -7.54 13.29 -3.30
N SER A 171 -8.73 13.89 -3.37
CA SER A 171 -9.29 14.65 -2.25
C SER A 171 -9.60 13.74 -1.06
N LEU A 172 -10.17 12.57 -1.31
CA LEU A 172 -10.45 11.56 -0.28
C LEU A 172 -9.14 11.05 0.35
N GLU A 173 -8.14 10.74 -0.47
CA GLU A 173 -6.81 10.32 0.00
C GLU A 173 -6.19 11.36 0.93
N SER A 174 -6.18 12.63 0.52
CA SER A 174 -5.61 13.72 1.31
C SER A 174 -6.29 13.89 2.66
N GLN A 175 -7.63 13.70 2.71
CA GLN A 175 -8.38 13.71 3.96
C GLN A 175 -7.96 12.55 4.87
N MET A 176 -7.98 11.32 4.39
CA MET A 176 -7.64 10.12 5.16
C MET A 176 -6.18 10.15 5.65
N THR A 177 -5.25 10.59 4.80
CA THR A 177 -3.84 10.80 5.15
C THR A 177 -3.70 11.79 6.30
N LYS A 178 -4.40 12.93 6.24
CA LYS A 178 -4.39 13.91 7.32
C LYS A 178 -4.94 13.33 8.62
N GLU A 179 -6.05 12.60 8.56
CA GLU A 179 -6.68 11.97 9.71
C GLU A 179 -5.75 10.92 10.34
N PHE A 180 -5.06 10.11 9.53
CA PHE A 180 -4.08 9.14 10.03
C PHE A 180 -2.90 9.84 10.73
N ARG A 181 -2.33 10.86 10.10
CA ARG A 181 -1.19 11.63 10.68
C ARG A 181 -1.58 12.36 11.97
N THR A 182 -2.82 12.85 12.06
CA THR A 182 -3.31 13.54 13.25
C THR A 182 -3.30 12.66 14.50
N LYS A 183 -3.45 11.33 14.36
CA LYS A 183 -3.35 10.37 15.47
C LYS A 183 -1.97 10.39 16.15
N TRP A 184 -0.94 10.84 15.44
CA TRP A 184 0.44 10.90 15.91
C TRP A 184 0.84 12.27 16.44
N THR A 185 -0.06 13.26 16.39
CA THR A 185 0.22 14.62 16.89
C THR A 185 0.39 14.58 18.40
N GLY A 186 1.54 15.10 18.88
CA GLY A 186 1.89 15.08 20.30
C GLY A 186 2.51 13.76 20.79
N ALA A 187 2.57 12.72 19.94
CA ALA A 187 3.24 11.49 20.30
C ALA A 187 4.76 11.58 20.10
N CYS A 188 5.53 10.87 20.93
CA CYS A 188 6.95 10.67 20.72
C CYS A 188 7.16 9.51 19.76
N VAL A 189 7.76 9.75 18.61
CA VAL A 189 7.96 8.75 17.56
C VAL A 189 9.45 8.56 17.25
N LYS A 190 9.81 7.32 16.85
CA LYS A 190 11.17 7.00 16.42
C LYS A 190 11.27 7.22 14.91
N VAL A 191 12.15 8.12 14.47
CA VAL A 191 12.38 8.43 13.05
C VAL A 191 13.73 7.86 12.62
N LEU A 192 13.76 7.15 11.48
CA LEU A 192 15.00 6.83 10.77
C LEU A 192 15.32 8.02 9.86
N LEU A 193 16.35 8.78 10.21
CA LEU A 193 16.81 9.91 9.42
C LEU A 193 17.53 9.40 8.17
N GLU A 194 17.19 9.95 7.00
CA GLU A 194 17.63 9.41 5.71
C GLU A 194 18.40 10.45 4.89
N GLU A 195 17.91 11.67 4.86
CA GLU A 195 18.52 12.72 4.03
C GLU A 195 18.34 14.11 4.61
N ARG A 196 19.19 15.05 4.19
CA ARG A 196 19.06 16.46 4.53
C ARG A 196 18.25 17.16 3.43
N GLN A 197 17.23 17.92 3.82
CA GLN A 197 16.42 18.73 2.91
C GLN A 197 16.30 20.17 3.43
N GLU A 198 16.32 21.13 2.51
CA GLU A 198 15.99 22.51 2.81
C GLU A 198 14.48 22.74 2.58
N ILE A 199 13.79 23.23 3.62
CA ILE A 199 12.35 23.52 3.57
C ILE A 199 12.18 24.97 4.02
N ASN A 200 11.71 25.84 3.11
CA ASN A 200 11.53 27.27 3.36
C ASN A 200 12.80 27.99 3.90
N GLY A 201 13.98 27.61 3.40
CA GLY A 201 15.26 28.21 3.82
C GLY A 201 15.81 27.67 5.15
N VAL A 202 15.19 26.68 5.75
CA VAL A 202 15.66 26.00 6.96
C VAL A 202 16.08 24.57 6.63
N SER A 203 17.24 24.13 7.17
CA SER A 203 17.77 22.78 6.97
C SER A 203 17.15 21.79 7.94
N TYR A 204 16.60 20.69 7.42
CA TYR A 204 16.02 19.61 8.19
C TYR A 204 16.66 18.27 7.82
N MET A 205 16.76 17.38 8.82
CA MET A 205 16.92 15.96 8.56
C MET A 205 15.55 15.35 8.35
N VAL A 206 15.34 14.72 7.19
CA VAL A 206 14.08 14.09 6.81
C VAL A 206 14.22 12.59 6.88
N GLY A 207 13.18 11.92 7.33
CA GLY A 207 13.16 10.47 7.46
C GLY A 207 11.76 9.95 7.73
N HIS A 208 11.66 8.65 8.05
CA HIS A 208 10.38 8.00 8.23
C HIS A 208 10.26 7.29 9.59
N THR A 209 9.02 7.29 10.13
CA THR A 209 8.64 6.43 11.25
C THR A 209 8.53 4.96 10.81
N PRO A 210 8.35 3.99 11.72
CA PRO A 210 8.03 2.61 11.34
C PRO A 210 6.76 2.48 10.49
N GLU A 211 5.76 3.33 10.70
CA GLU A 211 4.52 3.43 9.94
C GLU A 211 4.70 4.15 8.59
N TYR A 212 5.93 4.53 8.28
CA TYR A 212 6.32 5.24 7.06
C TYR A 212 5.77 6.66 6.95
N ILE A 213 5.49 7.30 8.09
CA ILE A 213 5.15 8.72 8.14
C ILE A 213 6.43 9.53 7.91
N LYS A 214 6.43 10.38 6.88
CA LYS A 214 7.54 11.28 6.60
C LYS A 214 7.59 12.40 7.64
N CYS A 215 8.74 12.55 8.29
CA CYS A 215 9.01 13.56 9.31
C CYS A 215 10.20 14.41 8.90
N ALA A 216 10.12 15.71 9.21
CA ALA A 216 11.25 16.65 9.14
C ALA A 216 11.64 17.04 10.56
N VAL A 217 12.90 16.87 10.90
CA VAL A 217 13.45 17.18 12.23
C VAL A 217 14.51 18.27 12.06
N GLU A 218 14.31 19.40 12.73
CA GLU A 218 15.33 20.43 12.80
C GLU A 218 16.45 19.93 13.70
N THR A 219 17.66 19.82 13.16
CA THR A 219 18.81 19.31 13.89
C THR A 219 20.11 19.80 13.29
N ASP A 220 21.05 20.12 14.16
CA ASP A 220 22.44 20.44 13.81
C ASP A 220 23.32 19.19 13.75
N ALA A 221 22.74 18.00 13.97
CA ALA A 221 23.49 16.74 13.90
C ALA A 221 24.02 16.49 12.49
N PRO A 222 25.28 16.05 12.36
CA PRO A 222 25.94 15.80 11.07
C PRO A 222 25.34 14.61 10.30
#